data_dcc326a9356353de8d275472217c2adb
#
_entry.id   dcc326a9356353de8d275472217c2adb
#
_cell.length_a   1.000
_cell.length_b   1.000
_cell.length_c   1.000
_cell.angle_alpha   90.00
_cell.angle_beta   90.00
_cell.angle_gamma   90.00
#
_symmetry.space_group_name_H-M   'P 1'
#
loop_
_entity.id
_entity.type
_entity.pdbx_description
1 polymer ?
#
loop_
_entity_poly.entity_id
_entity_poly.type
_entity_poly.pdbx_seq_one_letter_code
_entity_poly.pdbx_strand_id
1 'polypeptide(L)'
;MIVLSHKKGTKDLKTFDAKNIVGRAGRFIHHYVGRVFVIDDKFKQIIDSEEQLLRHKFFDADIPKSLVDYPYVEGQYLSPEDVDKKQRLDELIRAVDIPDAVMESYKTISPEDKCLLYDAVKRMTELEMRKLRQLILSVNGMNSIYKPGFEVICEKIKPIAKGDIITLIDLRRDTSLYCMLTIMVSYYFESGFVGAVNYHLLKHNINEAVRKSSKFIFTTLRYQVVKYVGLFNQCYKYVVSKQSGVPLEEVRGFDKLLMRMEYSADTAMGRKASDAGASFGVVNYYDKLSKEPNTTAYSDLDEYEKRNADSIRDIVNS
;
A
#
# COMPACT_ATOMS: atom_id res chain seq x y z
N MET A 1 27.01 -4.02 -2.22
CA MET A 1 26.26 -3.96 -3.52
C MET A 1 27.26 -4.19 -4.65
N ILE A 2 26.88 -4.94 -5.69
CA ILE A 2 27.72 -5.14 -6.89
C ILE A 2 26.98 -4.49 -8.06
N VAL A 3 27.66 -3.62 -8.81
CA VAL A 3 27.12 -2.96 -10.00
C VAL A 3 27.77 -3.56 -11.23
N LEU A 4 26.98 -4.21 -12.07
CA LEU A 4 27.43 -4.99 -13.24
C LEU A 4 27.37 -4.18 -14.54
N SER A 5 26.60 -3.10 -14.62
CA SER A 5 26.39 -2.34 -15.84
C SER A 5 26.07 -0.87 -15.58
N HIS A 6 26.49 -0.01 -16.50
CA HIS A 6 26.14 1.40 -16.55
C HIS A 6 24.78 1.66 -17.25
N LYS A 7 24.07 0.61 -17.68
CA LYS A 7 22.84 0.73 -18.46
C LYS A 7 21.60 0.31 -17.69
N LYS A 8 20.49 0.99 -17.98
CA LYS A 8 19.13 0.59 -17.63
C LYS A 8 18.36 0.27 -18.92
N GLY A 9 18.28 -1.02 -19.24
CA GLY A 9 17.82 -1.47 -20.56
C GLY A 9 18.83 -1.07 -21.65
N THR A 10 18.41 -0.31 -22.67
CA THR A 10 19.26 0.15 -23.78
C THR A 10 19.90 1.53 -23.55
N LYS A 11 19.52 2.24 -22.50
CA LYS A 11 19.97 3.62 -22.21
C LYS A 11 21.03 3.62 -21.11
N ASP A 12 22.01 4.52 -21.22
CA ASP A 12 23.00 4.75 -20.19
C ASP A 12 22.34 5.41 -18.97
N LEU A 13 22.83 5.07 -17.77
CA LEU A 13 22.37 5.68 -16.52
C LEU A 13 22.80 7.16 -16.49
N LYS A 14 21.91 8.02 -16.00
CA LYS A 14 22.28 9.40 -15.66
C LYS A 14 23.06 9.41 -14.34
N THR A 15 23.91 10.42 -14.14
CA THR A 15 24.72 10.58 -12.92
C THR A 15 23.90 10.52 -11.64
N PHE A 16 22.73 11.15 -11.64
CA PHE A 16 21.79 11.12 -10.51
C PHE A 16 21.32 9.70 -10.18
N ASP A 17 20.94 8.91 -11.19
CA ASP A 17 20.50 7.51 -10.98
C ASP A 17 21.64 6.64 -10.48
N ALA A 18 22.85 6.83 -11.03
CA ALA A 18 24.05 6.10 -10.59
C ALA A 18 24.41 6.43 -9.12
N LYS A 19 24.39 7.71 -8.72
CA LYS A 19 24.60 8.14 -7.34
C LYS A 19 23.52 7.62 -6.39
N ASN A 20 22.27 7.59 -6.81
CA ASN A 20 21.17 6.98 -6.03
C ASN A 20 21.37 5.46 -5.82
N ILE A 21 21.84 4.74 -6.83
CA ILE A 21 22.15 3.30 -6.70
C ILE A 21 23.26 3.11 -5.66
N VAL A 22 24.33 3.89 -5.73
CA VAL A 22 25.45 3.83 -4.77
C VAL A 22 24.99 4.21 -3.35
N GLY A 23 24.19 5.26 -3.21
CA GLY A 23 23.67 5.73 -1.93
C GLY A 23 22.77 4.73 -1.19
N ARG A 24 22.23 3.74 -1.92
CA ARG A 24 21.42 2.66 -1.31
C ARG A 24 22.27 1.52 -0.72
N ALA A 25 23.55 1.47 -0.98
CA ALA A 25 24.43 0.40 -0.52
C ALA A 25 24.64 0.36 1.00
N GLY A 26 24.41 1.46 1.72
CA GLY A 26 24.59 1.58 3.16
C GLY A 26 23.31 1.54 4.01
N ARG A 27 22.14 1.24 3.44
CA ARG A 27 20.83 1.31 4.14
C ARG A 27 20.44 0.04 4.93
N PHE A 28 21.38 -0.83 5.24
CA PHE A 28 21.10 -1.96 6.11
C PHE A 28 21.25 -1.57 7.60
N ILE A 29 20.33 -2.03 8.41
CA ILE A 29 20.19 -1.73 9.84
C ILE A 29 21.49 -1.93 10.64
N HIS A 30 22.43 -2.74 10.13
CA HIS A 30 23.67 -3.11 10.82
C HIS A 30 24.96 -2.59 10.17
N HIS A 31 24.89 -1.78 9.10
CA HIS A 31 26.08 -1.30 8.40
C HIS A 31 26.01 0.21 8.16
N TYR A 32 26.80 0.96 8.91
CA TYR A 32 26.97 2.41 8.73
C TYR A 32 27.74 2.79 7.46
N VAL A 33 28.44 1.83 6.85
CA VAL A 33 29.22 2.04 5.63
C VAL A 33 28.83 1.00 4.58
N GLY A 34 28.27 1.47 3.47
CA GLY A 34 27.96 0.62 2.31
C GLY A 34 29.19 0.42 1.43
N ARG A 35 29.51 -0.82 1.10
CA ARG A 35 30.52 -1.14 0.09
C ARG A 35 29.87 -1.37 -1.27
N VAL A 36 30.35 -0.66 -2.30
CA VAL A 36 29.91 -0.82 -3.69
C VAL A 36 31.08 -1.32 -4.50
N PHE A 37 30.91 -2.46 -5.12
CA PHE A 37 31.87 -3.03 -6.06
C PHE A 37 31.36 -2.70 -7.47
N VAL A 38 32.12 -1.91 -8.21
CA VAL A 38 31.81 -1.51 -9.58
C VAL A 38 32.70 -2.33 -10.51
N ILE A 39 32.08 -3.11 -11.39
CA ILE A 39 32.78 -3.93 -12.40
C ILE A 39 32.87 -3.17 -13.73
N ASP A 40 31.97 -2.23 -13.96
CA ASP A 40 31.86 -1.46 -15.20
C ASP A 40 32.56 -0.09 -15.07
N ASP A 41 33.66 0.11 -15.77
CA ASP A 41 34.42 1.37 -15.72
C ASP A 41 33.61 2.59 -16.15
N LYS A 42 32.66 2.45 -17.08
CA LYS A 42 31.76 3.55 -17.48
C LYS A 42 30.84 3.97 -16.33
N PHE A 43 30.38 3.02 -15.50
CA PHE A 43 29.58 3.36 -14.33
C PHE A 43 30.39 4.22 -13.35
N LYS A 44 31.69 3.92 -13.17
CA LYS A 44 32.58 4.73 -12.34
C LYS A 44 32.74 6.14 -12.92
N GLN A 45 32.96 6.27 -14.22
CA GLN A 45 33.05 7.58 -14.89
C GLN A 45 31.76 8.41 -14.72
N ILE A 46 30.60 7.76 -14.76
CA ILE A 46 29.31 8.42 -14.52
C ILE A 46 29.20 8.94 -13.09
N ILE A 47 29.64 8.17 -12.08
CA ILE A 47 29.61 8.60 -10.67
C ILE A 47 30.57 9.78 -10.43
N ASP A 48 31.76 9.72 -11.01
CA ASP A 48 32.81 10.71 -10.84
C ASP A 48 32.56 11.98 -11.67
N SER A 49 31.61 11.95 -12.61
CA SER A 49 31.26 13.13 -13.40
C SER A 49 30.63 14.21 -12.50
N GLU A 50 31.09 15.45 -12.64
CA GLU A 50 30.44 16.60 -12.04
C GLU A 50 29.05 16.76 -12.65
N GLU A 51 28.03 16.57 -11.83
CA GLU A 51 26.67 16.84 -12.21
C GLU A 51 26.50 18.35 -12.27
N GLN A 52 26.13 18.88 -13.43
CA GLN A 52 25.52 20.20 -13.47
C GLN A 52 24.35 20.16 -12.52
N LEU A 53 24.41 20.97 -11.45
CA LEU A 53 23.33 21.20 -10.49
C LEU A 53 22.01 21.05 -11.21
N LEU A 54 21.13 20.19 -10.69
CA LEU A 54 19.78 20.05 -11.14
C LEU A 54 19.22 21.43 -11.37
N ARG A 55 19.33 21.93 -12.59
CA ARG A 55 18.47 23.04 -13.03
C ARG A 55 17.08 22.48 -12.87
N HIS A 56 16.34 23.09 -11.97
CA HIS A 56 14.95 22.75 -11.74
C HIS A 56 14.26 22.57 -13.09
N LYS A 57 14.23 21.37 -13.61
CA LYS A 57 13.28 20.98 -14.62
C LYS A 57 11.96 20.77 -13.90
N PHE A 58 11.48 21.85 -13.30
CA PHE A 58 10.09 21.94 -12.96
C PHE A 58 9.33 21.79 -14.28
N PHE A 59 8.52 20.75 -14.36
CA PHE A 59 7.60 20.54 -15.48
C PHE A 59 8.27 20.22 -16.82
N ASP A 60 9.10 19.15 -16.85
CA ASP A 60 9.44 18.52 -18.12
C ASP A 60 8.12 18.07 -18.77
N ALA A 61 7.92 18.41 -20.05
CA ALA A 61 6.69 18.10 -20.79
C ALA A 61 6.34 16.61 -20.82
N ASP A 62 7.31 15.75 -20.51
CA ASP A 62 7.17 14.29 -20.46
C ASP A 62 6.71 13.72 -19.10
N ILE A 63 6.59 14.54 -18.05
CA ILE A 63 6.00 14.09 -16.79
C ILE A 63 4.47 14.12 -16.99
N PRO A 64 3.77 12.99 -16.75
CA PRO A 64 2.31 13.00 -16.79
C PRO A 64 1.78 14.08 -15.86
N LYS A 65 1.19 15.14 -16.45
CA LYS A 65 0.70 16.32 -15.71
C LYS A 65 -0.38 15.98 -14.68
N SER A 66 -0.99 14.78 -14.80
CA SER A 66 -1.90 14.19 -13.80
C SER A 66 -1.25 13.86 -12.45
N LEU A 67 0.10 13.86 -12.35
CA LEU A 67 0.85 13.66 -11.10
C LEU A 67 1.32 14.99 -10.48
N VAL A 68 1.03 16.12 -11.12
CA VAL A 68 1.35 17.44 -10.57
C VAL A 68 0.26 17.82 -9.58
N ASP A 69 0.64 18.21 -8.38
CA ASP A 69 -0.28 18.74 -7.37
C ASP A 69 -0.74 20.15 -7.75
N TYR A 70 -1.50 20.27 -8.86
CA TYR A 70 -2.06 21.55 -9.34
C TYR A 70 -2.71 22.40 -8.25
N PRO A 71 -3.41 21.84 -7.24
CA PRO A 71 -3.99 22.63 -6.18
C PRO A 71 -2.98 23.50 -5.42
N TYR A 72 -1.72 23.03 -5.32
CA TYR A 72 -0.69 23.68 -4.51
C TYR A 72 0.27 24.56 -5.32
N VAL A 73 0.16 24.56 -6.65
CA VAL A 73 1.03 25.37 -7.53
C VAL A 73 0.36 26.70 -7.80
N GLU A 74 1.07 27.80 -7.56
CA GLU A 74 0.59 29.15 -7.92
C GLU A 74 0.47 29.30 -9.44
N GLY A 75 -0.61 29.95 -9.90
CA GLY A 75 -0.91 30.08 -11.32
C GLY A 75 0.19 30.72 -12.17
N GLN A 76 1.02 31.61 -11.57
CA GLN A 76 2.15 32.25 -12.27
C GLN A 76 3.24 31.26 -12.74
N TYR A 77 3.30 30.05 -12.16
CA TYR A 77 4.26 29.00 -12.53
C TYR A 77 3.68 27.98 -13.50
N LEU A 78 2.44 28.13 -13.92
CA LEU A 78 1.74 27.21 -14.81
C LEU A 78 1.69 27.76 -16.23
N SER A 79 1.67 26.86 -17.23
CA SER A 79 1.33 27.25 -18.60
C SER A 79 -0.15 27.69 -18.70
N PRO A 80 -0.56 28.50 -19.72
CA PRO A 80 -1.97 28.88 -19.87
C PRO A 80 -2.92 27.66 -19.87
N GLU A 81 -2.56 26.57 -20.55
CA GLU A 81 -3.36 25.34 -20.58
C GLU A 81 -3.47 24.67 -19.20
N ASP A 82 -2.43 24.75 -18.40
CA ASP A 82 -2.40 24.17 -17.05
C ASP A 82 -3.13 25.05 -16.04
N VAL A 83 -3.21 26.36 -16.27
CA VAL A 83 -4.06 27.28 -15.48
C VAL A 83 -5.52 26.90 -15.64
N ASP A 84 -5.99 26.65 -16.87
CA ASP A 84 -7.38 26.21 -17.10
C ASP A 84 -7.69 24.86 -16.42
N LYS A 85 -6.74 23.92 -16.46
CA LYS A 85 -6.88 22.62 -15.76
C LYS A 85 -6.95 22.81 -14.26
N LYS A 86 -6.06 23.66 -13.70
CA LYS A 86 -6.08 24.00 -12.28
C LYS A 86 -7.42 24.61 -11.88
N GLN A 87 -7.93 25.56 -12.65
CA GLN A 87 -9.20 26.21 -12.34
C GLN A 87 -10.36 25.21 -12.29
N ARG A 88 -10.45 24.30 -13.27
CA ARG A 88 -11.47 23.22 -13.28
C ARG A 88 -11.33 22.30 -12.07
N LEU A 89 -10.09 21.97 -11.68
CA LEU A 89 -9.83 21.15 -10.52
C LEU A 89 -10.21 21.87 -9.22
N ASP A 90 -9.88 23.15 -9.08
CA ASP A 90 -10.25 23.98 -7.92
C ASP A 90 -11.79 24.11 -7.80
N GLU A 91 -12.51 24.23 -8.92
CA GLU A 91 -13.98 24.20 -8.95
C GLU A 91 -14.53 22.84 -8.48
N LEU A 92 -13.95 21.73 -8.95
CA LEU A 92 -14.32 20.38 -8.53
C LEU A 92 -14.08 20.17 -7.03
N ILE A 93 -12.92 20.56 -6.51
CA ILE A 93 -12.56 20.46 -5.09
C ILE A 93 -13.58 21.21 -4.23
N ARG A 94 -13.94 22.44 -4.61
CA ARG A 94 -14.96 23.25 -3.91
C ARG A 94 -16.35 22.62 -3.98
N ALA A 95 -16.76 22.12 -5.16
CA ALA A 95 -18.07 21.50 -5.33
C ALA A 95 -18.23 20.21 -4.50
N VAL A 96 -17.16 19.43 -4.39
CA VAL A 96 -17.14 18.18 -3.61
C VAL A 96 -16.98 18.46 -2.10
N ASP A 97 -16.39 19.59 -1.72
CA ASP A 97 -16.08 19.97 -0.33
C ASP A 97 -15.21 18.89 0.35
N ILE A 98 -14.14 18.47 -0.36
CA ILE A 98 -13.20 17.46 0.14
C ILE A 98 -12.24 18.07 1.16
N PRO A 99 -11.98 17.42 2.31
CA PRO A 99 -11.03 17.92 3.30
C PRO A 99 -9.59 17.95 2.78
N ASP A 100 -8.83 19.00 3.15
CA ASP A 100 -7.42 19.16 2.75
C ASP A 100 -6.58 17.94 3.13
N ALA A 101 -6.76 17.40 4.32
CA ALA A 101 -6.02 16.21 4.77
C ALA A 101 -6.27 14.97 3.88
N VAL A 102 -7.45 14.83 3.26
CA VAL A 102 -7.72 13.78 2.26
C VAL A 102 -7.02 14.12 0.96
N MET A 103 -7.04 15.39 0.56
CA MET A 103 -6.38 15.84 -0.66
C MET A 103 -4.86 15.68 -0.59
N GLU A 104 -4.24 15.96 0.55
CA GLU A 104 -2.78 15.84 0.78
C GLU A 104 -2.29 14.41 0.93
N SER A 105 -3.20 13.48 1.26
CA SER A 105 -2.84 12.07 1.44
C SER A 105 -2.65 11.35 0.11
N TYR A 106 -1.99 10.18 0.14
CA TYR A 106 -1.86 9.28 -1.03
C TYR A 106 -1.48 10.01 -2.34
N LYS A 107 -0.37 10.74 -2.33
CA LYS A 107 0.12 11.61 -3.44
C LYS A 107 0.24 10.93 -4.81
N THR A 108 0.21 9.60 -4.86
CA THR A 108 0.21 8.81 -6.11
C THR A 108 -1.18 8.63 -6.73
N ILE A 109 -2.23 9.15 -6.09
CA ILE A 109 -3.60 9.18 -6.62
C ILE A 109 -3.90 10.62 -7.03
N SER A 110 -4.46 10.80 -8.23
CA SER A 110 -4.73 12.14 -8.75
C SER A 110 -5.78 12.88 -7.90
N PRO A 111 -5.74 14.22 -7.85
CA PRO A 111 -6.75 15.01 -7.16
C PRO A 111 -8.18 14.74 -7.64
N GLU A 112 -8.36 14.54 -8.94
CA GLU A 112 -9.65 14.19 -9.54
C GLU A 112 -10.18 12.85 -9.03
N ASP A 113 -9.31 11.83 -8.99
CA ASP A 113 -9.65 10.50 -8.47
C ASP A 113 -10.03 10.57 -6.99
N LYS A 114 -9.36 11.43 -6.19
CA LYS A 114 -9.69 11.67 -4.78
C LYS A 114 -11.07 12.32 -4.63
N CYS A 115 -11.37 13.34 -5.43
CA CYS A 115 -12.69 13.99 -5.46
C CYS A 115 -13.79 12.99 -5.84
N LEU A 116 -13.55 12.18 -6.87
CA LEU A 116 -14.50 11.14 -7.31
C LEU A 116 -14.78 10.12 -6.20
N LEU A 117 -13.75 9.63 -5.51
CA LEU A 117 -13.92 8.69 -4.42
C LEU A 117 -14.64 9.31 -3.22
N TYR A 118 -14.25 10.54 -2.82
CA TYR A 118 -14.87 11.22 -1.68
C TYR A 118 -16.36 11.47 -1.92
N ASP A 119 -16.75 11.93 -3.11
CA ASP A 119 -18.14 12.11 -3.50
C ASP A 119 -18.91 10.77 -3.50
N ALA A 120 -18.31 9.70 -4.03
CA ALA A 120 -18.90 8.36 -4.00
C ALA A 120 -19.12 7.84 -2.57
N VAL A 121 -18.24 8.19 -1.62
CA VAL A 121 -18.40 7.83 -0.19
C VAL A 121 -19.48 8.69 0.47
N LYS A 122 -19.57 9.99 0.15
CA LYS A 122 -20.66 10.87 0.65
C LYS A 122 -22.05 10.38 0.25
N ARG A 123 -22.17 9.77 -0.93
CA ARG A 123 -23.46 9.29 -1.47
C ARG A 123 -23.78 7.84 -1.12
N MET A 124 -23.02 7.21 -0.22
CA MET A 124 -23.30 5.84 0.20
C MET A 124 -24.67 5.72 0.84
N THR A 125 -25.37 4.66 0.50
CA THR A 125 -26.68 4.31 1.09
C THR A 125 -26.50 3.78 2.53
N GLU A 126 -27.58 3.83 3.33
CA GLU A 126 -27.55 3.23 4.67
C GLU A 126 -27.26 1.73 4.66
N LEU A 127 -27.65 1.02 3.60
CA LEU A 127 -27.34 -0.40 3.44
C LEU A 127 -25.83 -0.61 3.25
N GLU A 128 -25.17 0.19 2.43
CA GLU A 128 -23.72 0.14 2.24
C GLU A 128 -22.99 0.48 3.54
N MET A 129 -23.42 1.53 4.24
CA MET A 129 -22.86 1.92 5.54
C MET A 129 -22.99 0.81 6.58
N ARG A 130 -24.13 0.10 6.61
CA ARG A 130 -24.33 -1.06 7.49
C ARG A 130 -23.37 -2.19 7.15
N LYS A 131 -23.17 -2.52 5.88
CA LYS A 131 -22.22 -3.54 5.45
C LYS A 131 -20.79 -3.18 5.85
N LEU A 132 -20.39 -1.90 5.75
CA LEU A 132 -19.09 -1.42 6.18
C LEU A 132 -18.89 -1.51 7.69
N ARG A 133 -19.89 -1.13 8.48
CA ARG A 133 -19.86 -1.31 9.94
C ARG A 133 -19.69 -2.78 10.34
N GLN A 134 -20.36 -3.70 9.65
CA GLN A 134 -20.19 -5.14 9.88
C GLN A 134 -18.77 -5.61 9.50
N LEU A 135 -18.18 -5.08 8.43
CA LEU A 135 -16.78 -5.35 8.08
C LEU A 135 -15.82 -4.89 9.19
N ILE A 136 -15.98 -3.67 9.70
CA ILE A 136 -15.17 -3.16 10.81
C ILE A 136 -15.29 -4.08 12.04
N LEU A 137 -16.50 -4.50 12.39
CA LEU A 137 -16.73 -5.40 13.53
C LEU A 137 -16.11 -6.78 13.31
N SER A 138 -16.22 -7.36 12.12
CA SER A 138 -15.66 -8.68 11.80
C SER A 138 -14.14 -8.69 11.85
N VAL A 139 -13.49 -7.66 11.32
CA VAL A 139 -12.03 -7.53 11.37
C VAL A 139 -11.53 -7.31 12.79
N ASN A 140 -12.23 -6.48 13.58
CA ASN A 140 -11.80 -6.17 14.94
C ASN A 140 -12.06 -7.30 15.94
N GLY A 141 -13.15 -8.05 15.79
CA GLY A 141 -13.55 -9.08 16.73
C GLY A 141 -13.18 -10.50 16.33
N MET A 142 -13.34 -10.85 15.07
CA MET A 142 -13.24 -12.25 14.59
C MET A 142 -12.03 -12.51 13.67
N ASN A 143 -11.21 -11.51 13.39
CA ASN A 143 -10.12 -11.60 12.43
C ASN A 143 -10.54 -12.17 11.06
N SER A 144 -11.75 -11.86 10.62
CA SER A 144 -12.33 -12.35 9.37
C SER A 144 -12.80 -11.19 8.50
N ILE A 145 -12.96 -11.45 7.21
CA ILE A 145 -13.50 -10.48 6.26
C ILE A 145 -15.00 -10.70 6.08
N TYR A 146 -15.79 -9.71 6.44
CA TYR A 146 -17.20 -9.66 6.03
C TYR A 146 -17.26 -9.28 4.54
N LYS A 147 -17.34 -10.30 3.67
CA LYS A 147 -17.27 -10.16 2.20
C LYS A 147 -18.20 -9.09 1.63
N PRO A 148 -19.51 -9.00 2.04
CA PRO A 148 -20.38 -7.95 1.51
C PRO A 148 -19.92 -6.51 1.81
N GLY A 149 -19.24 -6.30 2.94
CA GLY A 149 -18.68 -4.98 3.28
C GLY A 149 -17.41 -4.67 2.49
N PHE A 150 -16.54 -5.66 2.29
CA PHE A 150 -15.34 -5.46 1.47
C PHE A 150 -15.68 -5.26 -0.01
N GLU A 151 -16.75 -5.91 -0.51
CA GLU A 151 -17.27 -5.69 -1.86
C GLU A 151 -17.71 -4.23 -2.07
N VAL A 152 -18.33 -3.59 -1.08
CA VAL A 152 -18.68 -2.16 -1.15
C VAL A 152 -17.41 -1.32 -1.34
N ILE A 153 -16.32 -1.62 -0.62
CA ILE A 153 -15.05 -0.91 -0.82
C ILE A 153 -14.56 -1.11 -2.25
N CYS A 154 -14.56 -2.35 -2.75
CA CYS A 154 -14.13 -2.67 -4.12
C CYS A 154 -14.94 -1.89 -5.17
N GLU A 155 -16.26 -1.82 -5.01
CA GLU A 155 -17.13 -1.07 -5.93
C GLU A 155 -16.84 0.44 -5.92
N LYS A 156 -16.57 1.03 -4.75
CA LYS A 156 -16.27 2.47 -4.64
C LYS A 156 -14.88 2.83 -5.16
N ILE A 157 -13.88 1.98 -4.97
CA ILE A 157 -12.52 2.23 -5.48
C ILE A 157 -12.35 1.86 -6.96
N LYS A 158 -13.25 1.05 -7.54
CA LYS A 158 -13.17 0.61 -8.93
C LYS A 158 -12.96 1.73 -9.94
N PRO A 159 -13.68 2.87 -9.90
CA PRO A 159 -13.52 3.95 -10.88
C PRO A 159 -12.13 4.59 -10.90
N ILE A 160 -11.39 4.51 -9.79
CA ILE A 160 -10.07 5.12 -9.64
C ILE A 160 -8.93 4.10 -9.62
N ALA A 161 -9.25 2.81 -9.56
CA ALA A 161 -8.27 1.73 -9.50
C ALA A 161 -7.54 1.57 -10.83
N LYS A 162 -6.22 1.27 -10.76
CA LYS A 162 -5.34 1.08 -11.93
C LYS A 162 -4.53 -0.20 -11.79
N GLY A 163 -4.05 -0.74 -12.91
CA GLY A 163 -3.18 -1.92 -12.92
C GLY A 163 -3.88 -3.22 -12.54
N ASP A 164 -3.17 -4.13 -11.85
CA ASP A 164 -3.67 -5.47 -11.52
C ASP A 164 -4.96 -5.44 -10.67
N ILE A 165 -5.16 -4.39 -9.86
CA ILE A 165 -6.30 -4.29 -8.96
C ILE A 165 -7.64 -4.16 -9.70
N ILE A 166 -7.69 -3.36 -10.80
CA ILE A 166 -8.91 -3.21 -11.58
C ILE A 166 -9.33 -4.56 -12.19
N THR A 167 -8.36 -5.33 -12.69
CA THR A 167 -8.61 -6.67 -13.22
C THR A 167 -9.21 -7.60 -12.17
N LEU A 168 -8.71 -7.55 -10.92
CA LEU A 168 -9.21 -8.37 -9.82
C LEU A 168 -10.62 -7.95 -9.35
N ILE A 169 -10.95 -6.66 -9.45
CA ILE A 169 -12.29 -6.14 -9.13
C ILE A 169 -13.29 -6.50 -10.24
N ASP A 170 -12.88 -6.45 -11.51
CA ASP A 170 -13.76 -6.77 -12.65
C ASP A 170 -14.01 -8.27 -12.78
N LEU A 171 -13.06 -9.09 -12.36
CA LEU A 171 -13.17 -10.54 -12.49
C LEU A 171 -14.15 -11.09 -11.44
N ARG A 172 -15.26 -11.67 -11.93
CA ARG A 172 -16.21 -12.46 -11.13
C ARG A 172 -16.21 -13.89 -11.64
N ARG A 173 -16.28 -14.88 -10.76
CA ARG A 173 -16.57 -16.26 -11.17
C ARG A 173 -18.05 -16.38 -11.41
N ASP A 174 -18.46 -17.21 -12.37
CA ASP A 174 -19.86 -17.40 -12.77
C ASP A 174 -20.81 -17.76 -11.61
N THR A 175 -20.28 -18.32 -10.54
CA THR A 175 -21.04 -18.72 -9.35
C THR A 175 -20.82 -17.82 -8.12
N SER A 176 -20.02 -16.74 -8.25
CA SER A 176 -19.69 -15.89 -7.10
C SER A 176 -20.36 -14.54 -7.16
N LEU A 177 -20.99 -14.16 -6.04
CA LEU A 177 -21.53 -12.81 -5.83
C LEU A 177 -20.43 -11.76 -5.63
N TYR A 178 -19.18 -12.19 -5.37
CA TYR A 178 -18.06 -11.32 -5.00
C TYR A 178 -16.99 -11.29 -6.08
N CYS A 179 -16.33 -10.14 -6.23
CA CYS A 179 -15.18 -10.00 -7.13
C CYS A 179 -13.99 -10.86 -6.65
N MET A 180 -13.06 -11.11 -7.56
CA MET A 180 -11.88 -11.92 -7.28
C MET A 180 -11.04 -11.35 -6.14
N LEU A 181 -10.90 -10.02 -6.07
CA LEU A 181 -10.16 -9.36 -5.00
C LEU A 181 -10.76 -9.69 -3.63
N THR A 182 -12.08 -9.58 -3.47
CA THR A 182 -12.78 -9.91 -2.20
C THR A 182 -12.53 -11.35 -1.79
N ILE A 183 -12.58 -12.29 -2.74
CA ILE A 183 -12.33 -13.70 -2.46
C ILE A 183 -10.88 -13.92 -2.02
N MET A 184 -9.91 -13.42 -2.75
CA MET A 184 -8.48 -13.60 -2.43
C MET A 184 -8.12 -12.98 -1.08
N VAL A 185 -8.65 -11.79 -0.79
CA VAL A 185 -8.44 -11.13 0.51
C VAL A 185 -9.07 -11.96 1.64
N SER A 186 -10.23 -12.58 1.44
CA SER A 186 -10.81 -13.43 2.49
C SER A 186 -9.96 -14.66 2.79
N TYR A 187 -9.44 -15.36 1.79
CA TYR A 187 -8.50 -16.47 2.01
C TYR A 187 -7.22 -16.04 2.74
N TYR A 188 -6.70 -14.85 2.38
CA TYR A 188 -5.54 -14.28 3.07
C TYR A 188 -5.84 -13.98 4.55
N PHE A 189 -7.00 -13.45 4.88
CA PHE A 189 -7.39 -13.16 6.27
C PHE A 189 -7.63 -14.42 7.09
N GLU A 190 -8.09 -15.52 6.49
CA GLU A 190 -8.32 -16.80 7.17
C GLU A 190 -7.00 -17.45 7.61
N SER A 191 -5.98 -17.50 6.75
CA SER A 191 -4.76 -18.29 6.99
C SER A 191 -3.50 -17.63 6.40
N GLY A 192 -3.51 -16.32 6.18
CA GLY A 192 -2.36 -15.58 5.72
C GLY A 192 -1.83 -16.03 4.37
N PHE A 193 -0.51 -16.16 4.25
CA PHE A 193 0.14 -16.63 3.03
C PHE A 193 -0.36 -18.02 2.60
N VAL A 194 -0.52 -18.94 3.55
CA VAL A 194 -1.03 -20.29 3.30
C VAL A 194 -2.45 -20.25 2.74
N GLY A 195 -3.30 -19.36 3.24
CA GLY A 195 -4.64 -19.15 2.70
C GLY A 195 -4.61 -18.72 1.23
N ALA A 196 -3.76 -17.77 0.88
CA ALA A 196 -3.59 -17.35 -0.52
C ALA A 196 -3.06 -18.49 -1.41
N VAL A 197 -2.13 -19.31 -0.91
CA VAL A 197 -1.63 -20.51 -1.62
C VAL A 197 -2.77 -21.50 -1.83
N ASN A 198 -3.54 -21.81 -0.80
CA ASN A 198 -4.69 -22.73 -0.89
C ASN A 198 -5.72 -22.27 -1.93
N TYR A 199 -5.98 -20.97 -2.02
CA TYR A 199 -6.83 -20.43 -3.07
C TYR A 199 -6.30 -20.74 -4.48
N HIS A 200 -4.99 -20.58 -4.70
CA HIS A 200 -4.38 -20.84 -6.01
C HIS A 200 -4.23 -22.32 -6.32
N LEU A 201 -4.08 -23.19 -5.31
CA LEU A 201 -4.02 -24.65 -5.48
C LEU A 201 -5.30 -25.25 -6.07
N LEU A 202 -6.42 -24.53 -6.01
CA LEU A 202 -7.67 -24.97 -6.66
C LEU A 202 -7.52 -25.12 -8.19
N LYS A 203 -6.53 -24.44 -8.81
CA LYS A 203 -6.35 -24.41 -10.27
C LYS A 203 -4.91 -24.58 -10.76
N HIS A 204 -3.93 -24.61 -9.87
CA HIS A 204 -2.50 -24.57 -10.20
C HIS A 204 -1.72 -25.60 -9.37
N ASN A 205 -0.55 -26.01 -9.87
CA ASN A 205 0.39 -26.77 -9.05
C ASN A 205 1.00 -25.90 -7.95
N ILE A 206 1.68 -26.54 -6.98
CA ILE A 206 2.21 -25.87 -5.79
C ILE A 206 3.17 -24.72 -6.13
N ASN A 207 4.09 -24.92 -7.08
CA ASN A 207 5.08 -23.91 -7.45
C ASN A 207 4.42 -22.67 -8.06
N GLU A 208 3.45 -22.87 -8.91
CA GLU A 208 2.67 -21.78 -9.52
C GLU A 208 1.77 -21.09 -8.49
N ALA A 209 1.14 -21.86 -7.59
CA ALA A 209 0.32 -21.33 -6.51
C ALA A 209 1.14 -20.43 -5.58
N VAL A 210 2.32 -20.88 -5.15
CA VAL A 210 3.24 -20.08 -4.33
C VAL A 210 3.67 -18.80 -5.05
N ARG A 211 4.07 -18.89 -6.33
CA ARG A 211 4.47 -17.72 -7.13
C ARG A 211 3.35 -16.69 -7.26
N LYS A 212 2.12 -17.14 -7.57
CA LYS A 212 0.95 -16.26 -7.70
C LYS A 212 0.57 -15.61 -6.37
N SER A 213 0.60 -16.37 -5.28
CA SER A 213 0.33 -15.87 -3.93
C SER A 213 1.37 -14.84 -3.50
N SER A 214 2.65 -15.09 -3.77
CA SER A 214 3.73 -14.13 -3.50
C SER A 214 3.52 -12.82 -4.29
N LYS A 215 3.24 -12.90 -5.59
CA LYS A 215 2.93 -11.71 -6.39
C LYS A 215 1.73 -10.95 -5.82
N PHE A 216 0.65 -11.66 -5.52
CA PHE A 216 -0.56 -11.04 -4.96
C PHE A 216 -0.28 -10.32 -3.65
N ILE A 217 0.34 -10.99 -2.68
CA ILE A 217 0.55 -10.43 -1.33
C ILE A 217 1.58 -9.31 -1.37
N PHE A 218 2.77 -9.57 -1.93
CA PHE A 218 3.90 -8.65 -1.83
C PHE A 218 3.89 -7.50 -2.85
N THR A 219 3.05 -7.57 -3.87
CA THR A 219 2.95 -6.52 -4.88
C THR A 219 1.56 -5.89 -4.91
N THR A 220 0.52 -6.70 -5.04
CA THR A 220 -0.84 -6.19 -5.24
C THR A 220 -1.48 -5.77 -3.91
N LEU A 221 -1.51 -6.68 -2.93
CA LEU A 221 -2.20 -6.44 -1.66
C LEU A 221 -1.52 -5.33 -0.85
N ARG A 222 -0.23 -5.50 -0.53
CA ARG A 222 0.52 -4.59 0.35
C ARG A 222 0.70 -3.18 -0.19
N TYR A 223 0.75 -3.01 -1.51
CA TYR A 223 1.02 -1.70 -2.11
C TYR A 223 -0.17 -1.11 -2.84
N GLN A 224 -0.82 -1.88 -3.71
CA GLN A 224 -1.90 -1.34 -4.53
C GLN A 224 -3.22 -1.31 -3.75
N VAL A 225 -3.64 -2.43 -3.16
CA VAL A 225 -4.91 -2.51 -2.42
C VAL A 225 -4.88 -1.58 -1.21
N VAL A 226 -3.80 -1.62 -0.40
CA VAL A 226 -3.63 -0.77 0.79
C VAL A 226 -3.73 0.71 0.42
N LYS A 227 -3.15 1.12 -0.69
CA LYS A 227 -3.22 2.52 -1.16
C LYS A 227 -4.67 2.98 -1.38
N TYR A 228 -5.46 2.22 -2.13
CA TYR A 228 -6.85 2.62 -2.44
C TYR A 228 -7.80 2.43 -1.25
N VAL A 229 -7.65 1.34 -0.51
CA VAL A 229 -8.44 1.10 0.72
C VAL A 229 -8.09 2.12 1.80
N GLY A 230 -6.83 2.55 1.88
CA GLY A 230 -6.40 3.59 2.81
C GLY A 230 -7.01 4.96 2.48
N LEU A 231 -7.03 5.35 1.21
CA LEU A 231 -7.73 6.56 0.79
C LEU A 231 -9.24 6.45 1.08
N PHE A 232 -9.86 5.30 0.77
CA PHE A 232 -11.26 5.04 1.10
C PHE A 232 -11.51 5.17 2.62
N ASN A 233 -10.63 4.62 3.45
CA ASN A 233 -10.71 4.74 4.91
C ASN A 233 -10.73 6.19 5.38
N GLN A 234 -9.85 7.02 4.84
CA GLN A 234 -9.83 8.45 5.17
C GLN A 234 -11.13 9.13 4.74
N CYS A 235 -11.57 8.93 3.50
CA CYS A 235 -12.84 9.47 3.03
C CYS A 235 -14.01 9.03 3.94
N TYR A 236 -14.07 7.75 4.29
CA TYR A 236 -15.10 7.19 5.18
C TYR A 236 -15.09 7.86 6.56
N LYS A 237 -13.92 7.97 7.19
CA LYS A 237 -13.81 8.59 8.52
C LYS A 237 -14.27 10.05 8.51
N TYR A 238 -13.87 10.83 7.53
CA TYR A 238 -14.31 12.23 7.39
C TYR A 238 -15.82 12.35 7.14
N VAL A 239 -16.38 11.52 6.28
CA VAL A 239 -17.82 11.54 6.00
C VAL A 239 -18.62 11.14 7.23
N VAL A 240 -18.22 10.08 7.93
CA VAL A 240 -18.90 9.64 9.17
C VAL A 240 -18.79 10.69 10.28
N SER A 241 -17.58 11.26 10.49
CA SER A 241 -17.37 12.34 11.46
C SER A 241 -18.31 13.53 11.18
N LYS A 242 -18.37 13.98 9.93
CA LYS A 242 -19.22 15.11 9.51
C LYS A 242 -20.72 14.82 9.67
N GLN A 243 -21.15 13.59 9.39
CA GLN A 243 -22.56 13.20 9.48
C GLN A 243 -23.04 12.94 10.92
N SER A 244 -22.16 12.37 11.76
CA SER A 244 -22.52 11.99 13.13
C SER A 244 -22.13 13.03 14.18
N GLY A 245 -21.30 14.04 13.84
CA GLY A 245 -20.75 14.99 14.79
C GLY A 245 -19.69 14.41 15.75
N VAL A 246 -19.26 13.16 15.51
CA VAL A 246 -18.21 12.50 16.31
C VAL A 246 -16.84 13.01 15.88
N PRO A 247 -15.89 13.33 16.80
CA PRO A 247 -14.53 13.69 16.46
C PRO A 247 -13.86 12.64 15.56
N LEU A 248 -13.03 13.09 14.61
CA LEU A 248 -12.40 12.23 13.60
C LEU A 248 -11.60 11.08 14.22
N GLU A 249 -10.93 11.36 15.34
CA GLU A 249 -10.08 10.43 16.09
C GLU A 249 -10.89 9.29 16.73
N GLU A 250 -12.16 9.54 17.02
CA GLU A 250 -13.07 8.56 17.63
C GLU A 250 -13.81 7.72 16.59
N VAL A 251 -13.78 8.14 15.32
CA VAL A 251 -14.44 7.37 14.25
C VAL A 251 -13.69 6.08 14.01
N ARG A 252 -14.36 4.96 14.26
CA ARG A 252 -13.82 3.63 13.92
C ARG A 252 -13.80 3.44 12.41
N GLY A 253 -12.61 3.24 11.86
CA GLY A 253 -12.38 3.00 10.44
C GLY A 253 -11.86 1.60 10.16
N PHE A 254 -11.15 1.48 9.03
CA PHE A 254 -10.57 0.24 8.53
C PHE A 254 -9.08 0.11 8.89
N ASP A 255 -8.61 0.80 9.94
CA ASP A 255 -7.19 0.88 10.29
C ASP A 255 -6.60 -0.52 10.57
N LYS A 256 -7.34 -1.40 11.28
CA LYS A 256 -6.91 -2.78 11.51
C LYS A 256 -6.90 -3.62 10.24
N LEU A 257 -7.87 -3.41 9.35
CA LEU A 257 -7.89 -4.04 8.02
C LEU A 257 -6.63 -3.69 7.23
N LEU A 258 -6.28 -2.41 7.19
CA LEU A 258 -5.09 -1.89 6.51
C LEU A 258 -3.81 -2.49 7.12
N MET A 259 -3.69 -2.46 8.44
CA MET A 259 -2.54 -3.03 9.15
C MET A 259 -2.33 -4.52 8.80
N ARG A 260 -3.40 -5.31 8.77
CA ARG A 260 -3.30 -6.72 8.36
C ARG A 260 -2.94 -6.90 6.90
N MET A 261 -3.45 -6.08 6.00
CA MET A 261 -3.11 -6.14 4.58
C MET A 261 -1.64 -5.78 4.33
N GLU A 262 -1.14 -4.75 5.01
CA GLU A 262 0.21 -4.21 4.79
C GLU A 262 1.27 -5.04 5.51
N TYR A 263 1.05 -5.33 6.79
CA TYR A 263 2.05 -5.95 7.67
C TYR A 263 1.74 -7.40 8.01
N SER A 264 0.56 -7.92 7.66
CA SER A 264 0.08 -9.23 8.12
C SER A 264 -0.07 -9.31 9.64
N ALA A 265 -0.16 -8.18 10.33
CA ALA A 265 -0.10 -8.03 11.76
C ALA A 265 -1.40 -7.46 12.34
N ASP A 266 -1.73 -7.85 13.57
CA ASP A 266 -2.88 -7.39 14.34
C ASP A 266 -2.50 -6.37 15.43
N THR A 267 -1.23 -6.32 15.82
CA THR A 267 -0.74 -5.51 16.94
C THR A 267 0.49 -4.70 16.53
N ALA A 268 0.84 -3.71 17.35
CA ALA A 268 2.07 -2.93 17.15
C ALA A 268 3.33 -3.81 17.23
N MET A 269 3.33 -4.85 18.07
CA MET A 269 4.43 -5.79 18.23
C MET A 269 4.57 -6.66 16.97
N GLY A 270 3.48 -7.22 16.46
CA GLY A 270 3.47 -7.95 15.19
C GLY A 270 3.89 -7.07 14.00
N ARG A 271 3.49 -5.79 13.97
CA ARG A 271 3.94 -4.84 12.96
C ARG A 271 5.45 -4.64 13.00
N LYS A 272 6.04 -4.40 14.18
CA LYS A 272 7.50 -4.30 14.33
C LYS A 272 8.22 -5.56 13.85
N ALA A 273 7.68 -6.74 14.16
CA ALA A 273 8.22 -8.00 13.66
C ALA A 273 8.17 -8.07 12.12
N SER A 274 7.05 -7.68 11.51
CA SER A 274 6.91 -7.63 10.05
C SER A 274 7.90 -6.65 9.41
N ASP A 275 8.06 -5.46 9.98
CA ASP A 275 9.03 -4.45 9.52
C ASP A 275 10.48 -4.95 9.63
N ALA A 276 10.77 -5.78 10.64
CA ALA A 276 12.06 -6.45 10.80
C ALA A 276 12.28 -7.64 9.84
N GLY A 277 11.30 -7.94 8.97
CA GLY A 277 11.41 -9.01 7.97
C GLY A 277 11.04 -10.40 8.52
N ALA A 278 10.25 -10.48 9.59
CA ALA A 278 9.79 -11.72 10.16
C ALA A 278 8.94 -12.56 9.21
N SER A 279 9.02 -13.90 9.35
CA SER A 279 8.10 -14.81 8.69
C SER A 279 6.67 -14.64 9.20
N PHE A 280 5.71 -15.17 8.45
CA PHE A 280 4.29 -15.09 8.82
C PHE A 280 4.01 -15.72 10.20
N GLY A 281 4.63 -16.88 10.49
CA GLY A 281 4.50 -17.56 11.77
C GLY A 281 5.04 -16.72 12.93
N VAL A 282 6.18 -16.07 12.72
CA VAL A 282 6.82 -15.19 13.72
C VAL A 282 5.96 -13.91 13.95
N VAL A 283 5.40 -13.32 12.93
CA VAL A 283 4.47 -12.18 13.09
C VAL A 283 3.26 -12.59 13.93
N ASN A 284 2.65 -13.75 13.63
CA ASN A 284 1.52 -14.27 14.41
C ASN A 284 1.92 -14.58 15.86
N TYR A 285 3.13 -15.10 16.09
CA TYR A 285 3.65 -15.31 17.44
C TYR A 285 3.71 -14.01 18.24
N TYR A 286 4.29 -12.95 17.67
CA TYR A 286 4.38 -11.65 18.32
C TYR A 286 3.01 -10.97 18.51
N ASP A 287 2.07 -11.19 17.60
CA ASP A 287 0.69 -10.75 17.77
C ASP A 287 0.00 -11.44 18.95
N LYS A 288 0.21 -12.75 19.11
CA LYS A 288 -0.30 -13.51 20.26
C LYS A 288 0.39 -13.08 21.55
N LEU A 289 1.71 -12.95 21.54
CA LEU A 289 2.50 -12.52 22.70
C LEU A 289 2.05 -11.15 23.22
N SER A 290 1.74 -10.21 22.31
CA SER A 290 1.21 -8.88 22.66
C SER A 290 -0.14 -8.93 23.36
N LYS A 291 -0.98 -9.92 23.03
CA LYS A 291 -2.32 -10.10 23.61
C LYS A 291 -2.30 -10.96 24.88
N GLU A 292 -1.42 -11.96 24.88
CA GLU A 292 -1.30 -13.01 25.90
C GLU A 292 0.18 -13.22 26.23
N PRO A 293 0.74 -12.50 27.22
CA PRO A 293 2.18 -12.58 27.55
C PRO A 293 2.68 -13.99 27.91
N ASN A 294 1.81 -14.87 28.36
CA ASN A 294 2.14 -16.27 28.72
C ASN A 294 1.78 -17.26 27.61
N THR A 295 1.65 -16.81 26.35
CA THR A 295 1.29 -17.69 25.24
C THR A 295 2.34 -18.78 25.02
N THR A 296 1.88 -19.99 24.69
CA THR A 296 2.73 -21.11 24.26
C THR A 296 3.05 -21.09 22.76
N ALA A 297 2.60 -20.06 22.04
CA ALA A 297 2.73 -19.97 20.58
C ALA A 297 4.18 -20.04 20.06
N TYR A 298 5.19 -19.80 20.90
CA TYR A 298 6.60 -20.01 20.52
C TYR A 298 6.91 -21.49 20.24
N SER A 299 6.28 -22.43 20.95
CA SER A 299 6.47 -23.87 20.70
C SER A 299 5.92 -24.34 19.36
N ASP A 300 4.95 -23.61 18.81
CA ASP A 300 4.32 -23.93 17.52
C ASP A 300 5.20 -23.53 16.32
N LEU A 301 6.24 -22.70 16.53
CA LEU A 301 7.18 -22.27 15.52
C LEU A 301 8.14 -23.43 15.15
N ASP A 302 8.48 -23.51 13.86
CA ASP A 302 9.55 -24.37 13.42
C ASP A 302 10.93 -23.82 13.81
N GLU A 303 12.01 -24.62 13.61
CA GLU A 303 13.37 -24.22 13.99
C GLU A 303 13.90 -22.96 13.25
N TYR A 304 13.47 -22.75 12.01
CA TYR A 304 13.81 -21.53 11.27
C TYR A 304 13.09 -20.32 11.86
N GLU A 305 11.81 -20.45 12.14
CA GLU A 305 10.98 -19.40 12.71
C GLU A 305 11.41 -19.03 14.14
N LYS A 306 11.80 -20.01 14.96
CA LYS A 306 12.38 -19.77 16.30
C LYS A 306 13.63 -18.91 16.21
N ARG A 307 14.59 -19.28 15.33
CA ARG A 307 15.81 -18.48 15.10
C ARG A 307 15.48 -17.06 14.61
N ASN A 308 14.52 -16.92 13.72
CA ASN A 308 14.08 -15.63 13.23
C ASN A 308 13.44 -14.79 14.36
N ALA A 309 12.54 -15.37 15.15
CA ALA A 309 11.94 -14.72 16.32
C ALA A 309 13.00 -14.23 17.31
N ASP A 310 13.96 -15.07 17.66
CA ASP A 310 15.04 -14.72 18.59
C ASP A 310 15.93 -13.59 18.04
N SER A 311 16.23 -13.61 16.74
CA SER A 311 17.08 -12.60 16.10
C SER A 311 16.48 -11.19 16.07
N ILE A 312 15.16 -11.06 16.12
CA ILE A 312 14.45 -9.76 16.06
C ILE A 312 13.87 -9.34 17.42
N ARG A 313 14.06 -10.13 18.46
CA ARG A 313 13.46 -9.91 19.80
C ARG A 313 13.72 -8.50 20.34
N ASP A 314 14.95 -8.02 20.26
CA ASP A 314 15.32 -6.71 20.78
C ASP A 314 14.68 -5.57 19.97
N ILE A 315 14.55 -5.75 18.65
CA ILE A 315 13.90 -4.79 17.74
C ILE A 315 12.39 -4.69 18.07
N VAL A 316 11.75 -5.82 18.33
CA VAL A 316 10.31 -5.84 18.59
C VAL A 316 9.98 -5.27 19.96
N ASN A 317 10.85 -5.49 20.97
CA ASN A 317 10.65 -5.01 22.34
C ASN A 317 11.08 -3.54 22.56
N SER A 318 11.86 -2.95 21.64
CA SER A 318 12.23 -1.52 21.69
C SER A 318 11.05 -0.63 21.30
#